data_20328523c763afaac634d6478bb63e5d
#
_entry.id   20328523c763afaac634d6478bb63e5d
#
_cell.length_a   1.000
_cell.length_b   1.000
_cell.length_c   1.000
_cell.angle_alpha   90.00
_cell.angle_beta   90.00
_cell.angle_gamma   90.00
#
_symmetry.space_group_name_H-M   'P 1'
#
loop_
_entity.id
_entity.type
_entity.pdbx_description
1 polymer ?
#
loop_
_entity_poly.entity_id
_entity_poly.type
_entity_poly.pdbx_seq_one_letter_code
_entity_poly.pdbx_strand_id
1 'polypeptide(L)'
;MRFEKPVPVTTIAQLIGAEVVGNEKGNATGINEIHKVEEGDLVFVDHQKYYDTCINSAATFIIINKKTDCPVGKALLIVEDPFEAYLKIVNFYRPFNPSMKTISDTAVISEGTVVMPGAYIGNYVTVGKNCIIHPNVTILDHCIIGDNVIIQAGTVIGSDAFYYNKKTNRDIHYKKMTSCGRVLIEDAVEIGANCSIDRGVSHDTIIGAGTKMDNLIHIGHDTVVGKNCLFAGQVGIAGATTIEDNVTLWGQVGVSKTLTIGKDAIVYAQSGVKDSIAGGKVYFGSPVEDAREKMKEFVWIKRIPQLWEKVMKG
;
A
#
# COMPACT_ATOMS: atom_id res chain seq x y z
N MET A 1 7.04 7.46 -5.83
CA MET A 1 7.07 8.95 -5.70
C MET A 1 7.49 9.56 -7.02
N ARG A 2 6.75 10.52 -7.54
CA ARG A 2 7.17 11.33 -8.70
C ARG A 2 7.91 12.57 -8.23
N PHE A 3 8.95 12.95 -8.94
CA PHE A 3 9.63 14.23 -8.72
C PHE A 3 8.81 15.36 -9.35
N GLU A 4 8.85 16.56 -8.78
CA GLU A 4 8.15 17.73 -9.35
C GLU A 4 8.65 18.09 -10.75
N LYS A 5 9.93 17.87 -11.00
CA LYS A 5 10.59 18.01 -12.31
C LYS A 5 11.58 16.87 -12.51
N PRO A 6 11.80 16.42 -13.75
CA PRO A 6 12.84 15.43 -14.03
C PRO A 6 14.21 15.88 -13.51
N VAL A 7 14.92 15.01 -12.81
CA VAL A 7 16.19 15.29 -12.16
C VAL A 7 17.34 14.58 -12.90
N PRO A 8 18.41 15.28 -13.29
CA PRO A 8 19.57 14.64 -13.92
C PRO A 8 20.10 13.50 -13.04
N VAL A 9 20.37 12.34 -13.65
CA VAL A 9 20.91 11.18 -12.91
C VAL A 9 22.24 11.50 -12.22
N THR A 10 23.05 12.38 -12.82
CA THR A 10 24.30 12.86 -12.23
C THR A 10 24.10 13.63 -10.92
N THR A 11 23.02 14.42 -10.82
CA THR A 11 22.65 15.10 -9.58
C THR A 11 22.27 14.11 -8.47
N ILE A 12 21.53 13.06 -8.85
CA ILE A 12 21.17 11.99 -7.91
C ILE A 12 22.41 11.20 -7.49
N ALA A 13 23.27 10.86 -8.45
CA ALA A 13 24.53 10.18 -8.17
C ALA A 13 25.41 10.96 -7.19
N GLN A 14 25.54 12.28 -7.36
CA GLN A 14 26.27 13.15 -6.43
C GLN A 14 25.62 13.14 -5.04
N LEU A 15 24.29 13.23 -4.96
CA LEU A 15 23.56 13.20 -3.69
C LEU A 15 23.85 11.94 -2.88
N ILE A 16 23.92 10.76 -3.54
CA ILE A 16 24.10 9.48 -2.87
C ILE A 16 25.55 8.98 -2.86
N GLY A 17 26.47 9.66 -3.55
CA GLY A 17 27.86 9.25 -3.69
C GLY A 17 28.05 8.03 -4.60
N ALA A 18 27.25 7.90 -5.65
CA ALA A 18 27.28 6.76 -6.56
C ALA A 18 28.26 6.95 -7.73
N GLU A 19 28.91 5.86 -8.15
CA GLU A 19 29.53 5.72 -9.47
C GLU A 19 28.42 5.42 -10.49
N VAL A 20 28.37 6.17 -11.61
CA VAL A 20 27.40 5.95 -12.68
C VAL A 20 28.01 5.10 -13.77
N VAL A 21 27.30 4.06 -14.22
CA VAL A 21 27.67 3.22 -15.36
C VAL A 21 26.50 3.18 -16.33
N GLY A 22 26.72 3.54 -17.59
CA GLY A 22 25.71 3.55 -18.64
C GLY A 22 25.24 4.96 -19.02
N ASN A 23 23.93 5.21 -19.10
CA ASN A 23 23.34 6.48 -19.57
C ASN A 23 23.46 7.61 -18.54
N GLU A 24 24.56 8.34 -18.53
CA GLU A 24 24.81 9.48 -17.62
C GLU A 24 24.00 10.74 -17.98
N LYS A 25 23.40 10.82 -19.17
CA LYS A 25 22.67 12.01 -19.64
C LYS A 25 21.17 11.94 -19.38
N GLY A 26 20.70 10.85 -18.76
CA GLY A 26 19.30 10.66 -18.48
C GLY A 26 18.77 11.51 -17.31
N ASN A 27 17.48 11.74 -17.29
CA ASN A 27 16.78 12.42 -16.20
C ASN A 27 15.79 11.46 -15.53
N ALA A 28 15.88 11.33 -14.21
CA ALA A 28 14.94 10.54 -13.44
C ALA A 28 13.63 11.31 -13.21
N THR A 29 12.50 10.64 -13.38
CA THR A 29 11.15 11.20 -13.20
C THR A 29 10.54 10.85 -11.85
N GLY A 30 11.08 9.84 -11.18
CA GLY A 30 10.60 9.39 -9.88
C GLY A 30 11.45 8.28 -9.28
N ILE A 31 11.01 7.77 -8.13
CA ILE A 31 11.57 6.61 -7.47
C ILE A 31 10.43 5.68 -7.02
N ASN A 32 10.49 4.42 -7.43
CA ASN A 32 9.44 3.45 -7.18
C ASN A 32 10.00 2.06 -6.84
N GLU A 33 9.14 1.21 -6.27
CA GLU A 33 9.45 -0.20 -6.05
C GLU A 33 9.39 -0.99 -7.36
N ILE A 34 10.16 -2.08 -7.41
CA ILE A 34 10.38 -2.91 -8.60
C ILE A 34 9.09 -3.34 -9.34
N HIS A 35 7.98 -3.51 -8.61
CA HIS A 35 6.69 -3.94 -9.19
C HIS A 35 5.88 -2.79 -9.80
N LYS A 36 6.31 -1.54 -9.61
CA LYS A 36 5.58 -0.33 -10.00
C LYS A 36 6.41 0.65 -10.80
N VAL A 37 7.64 0.28 -11.17
CA VAL A 37 8.53 1.14 -11.95
C VAL A 37 8.08 1.27 -13.39
N GLU A 38 8.26 2.48 -13.89
CA GLU A 38 8.04 2.86 -15.28
C GLU A 38 9.34 3.41 -15.88
N GLU A 39 9.35 3.64 -17.19
CA GLU A 39 10.46 4.31 -17.86
C GLU A 39 10.73 5.69 -17.24
N GLY A 40 12.00 6.00 -17.00
CA GLY A 40 12.43 7.21 -16.29
C GLY A 40 12.50 7.07 -14.78
N ASP A 41 12.05 5.97 -14.18
CA ASP A 41 12.12 5.77 -12.74
C ASP A 41 13.47 5.28 -12.25
N LEU A 42 13.76 5.66 -11.00
CA LEU A 42 14.76 5.02 -10.15
C LEU A 42 14.14 3.82 -9.43
N VAL A 43 14.93 2.77 -9.26
CA VAL A 43 14.66 1.64 -8.38
C VAL A 43 15.92 1.28 -7.63
N PHE A 44 15.80 0.72 -6.43
CA PHE A 44 16.97 0.18 -5.72
C PHE A 44 16.88 -1.33 -5.55
N VAL A 45 18.04 -1.98 -5.49
CA VAL A 45 18.15 -3.40 -5.17
C VAL A 45 19.40 -3.65 -4.34
N ASP A 46 19.25 -4.31 -3.18
CA ASP A 46 20.33 -4.65 -2.26
C ASP A 46 20.47 -6.17 -2.02
N HIS A 47 19.59 -6.97 -2.61
CA HIS A 47 19.60 -8.42 -2.45
C HIS A 47 19.78 -9.15 -3.78
N GLN A 48 20.79 -10.01 -3.85
CA GLN A 48 21.23 -10.70 -5.09
C GLN A 48 20.08 -11.42 -5.84
N LYS A 49 19.15 -12.00 -5.12
CA LYS A 49 17.97 -12.69 -5.70
C LYS A 49 17.18 -11.81 -6.68
N TYR A 50 17.18 -10.48 -6.49
CA TYR A 50 16.36 -9.55 -7.26
C TYR A 50 17.16 -8.72 -8.27
N TYR A 51 18.48 -8.92 -8.41
CA TYR A 51 19.30 -8.14 -9.33
C TYR A 51 18.79 -8.24 -10.77
N ASP A 52 18.65 -9.46 -11.29
CA ASP A 52 18.21 -9.66 -12.67
C ASP A 52 16.81 -9.11 -12.91
N THR A 53 15.88 -9.30 -11.96
CA THR A 53 14.53 -8.76 -12.03
C THR A 53 14.56 -7.22 -12.08
N CYS A 54 15.42 -6.60 -11.28
CA CYS A 54 15.53 -5.16 -11.20
C CYS A 54 16.20 -4.57 -12.47
N ILE A 55 17.27 -5.18 -12.94
CA ILE A 55 18.01 -4.75 -14.15
C ILE A 55 17.11 -4.88 -15.39
N ASN A 56 16.27 -5.90 -15.47
CA ASN A 56 15.34 -6.14 -16.58
C ASN A 56 13.96 -5.49 -16.40
N SER A 57 13.71 -4.78 -15.29
CA SER A 57 12.46 -4.04 -15.07
C SER A 57 12.28 -2.88 -16.05
N ALA A 58 11.14 -2.17 -15.98
CA ALA A 58 10.93 -0.94 -16.76
C ALA A 58 11.76 0.26 -16.27
N ALA A 59 12.38 0.19 -15.07
CA ALA A 59 13.18 1.27 -14.52
C ALA A 59 14.35 1.63 -15.43
N THR A 60 14.59 2.92 -15.60
CA THR A 60 15.76 3.42 -16.38
C THR A 60 17.02 3.49 -15.52
N PHE A 61 16.86 3.77 -14.22
CA PHE A 61 17.98 4.00 -13.30
C PHE A 61 17.91 3.01 -12.13
N ILE A 62 18.99 2.25 -11.92
CA ILE A 62 19.04 1.19 -10.91
C ILE A 62 20.12 1.49 -9.88
N ILE A 63 19.75 1.67 -8.63
CA ILE A 63 20.67 1.81 -7.50
C ILE A 63 21.03 0.40 -7.02
N ILE A 64 22.28 0.04 -7.08
CA ILE A 64 22.74 -1.33 -6.86
C ILE A 64 24.11 -1.35 -6.16
N ASN A 65 24.40 -2.41 -5.41
CA ASN A 65 25.68 -2.59 -4.70
C ASN A 65 26.64 -3.55 -5.42
N LYS A 66 26.43 -3.78 -6.70
CA LYS A 66 27.28 -4.68 -7.50
C LYS A 66 27.55 -4.09 -8.88
N LYS A 67 28.82 -4.09 -9.30
CA LYS A 67 29.17 -3.82 -10.71
C LYS A 67 28.73 -5.00 -11.57
N THR A 68 27.95 -4.72 -12.60
CA THR A 68 27.48 -5.68 -13.59
C THR A 68 27.27 -4.98 -14.92
N ASP A 69 27.01 -5.73 -15.99
CA ASP A 69 26.70 -5.17 -17.29
C ASP A 69 25.44 -4.30 -17.23
N CYS A 70 25.53 -3.10 -17.80
CA CYS A 70 24.41 -2.17 -17.86
C CYS A 70 23.69 -2.35 -19.20
N PRO A 71 22.38 -2.65 -19.22
CA PRO A 71 21.59 -2.72 -20.45
C PRO A 71 21.60 -1.37 -21.20
N VAL A 72 21.52 -1.42 -22.52
CA VAL A 72 21.45 -0.22 -23.36
C VAL A 72 20.26 0.65 -22.96
N GLY A 73 20.50 1.95 -22.85
CA GLY A 73 19.48 2.95 -22.46
C GLY A 73 19.29 3.12 -20.94
N LYS A 74 19.88 2.26 -20.11
CA LYS A 74 19.80 2.35 -18.65
C LYS A 74 21.06 2.94 -18.02
N ALA A 75 21.00 3.25 -16.72
CA ALA A 75 22.16 3.55 -15.90
C ALA A 75 22.12 2.79 -14.57
N LEU A 76 23.27 2.28 -14.15
CA LEU A 76 23.49 1.74 -12.82
C LEU A 76 24.15 2.79 -11.95
N LEU A 77 23.58 3.05 -10.78
CA LEU A 77 24.13 3.90 -9.73
C LEU A 77 24.71 2.97 -8.67
N ILE A 78 26.05 2.80 -8.72
CA ILE A 78 26.73 1.82 -7.87
C ILE A 78 27.06 2.48 -6.53
N VAL A 79 26.56 1.90 -5.45
CA VAL A 79 26.74 2.35 -4.06
C VAL A 79 26.99 1.14 -3.16
N GLU A 80 27.58 1.36 -1.99
CA GLU A 80 27.78 0.29 -1.01
C GLU A 80 26.45 -0.21 -0.41
N ASP A 81 25.55 0.70 -0.04
CA ASP A 81 24.24 0.39 0.54
C ASP A 81 23.09 1.07 -0.25
N PRO A 82 22.42 0.34 -1.18
CA PRO A 82 21.30 0.86 -1.96
C PRO A 82 20.11 1.30 -1.13
N PHE A 83 19.87 0.66 0.03
CA PHE A 83 18.78 1.05 0.91
C PHE A 83 19.06 2.43 1.57
N GLU A 84 20.28 2.67 2.03
CA GLU A 84 20.67 3.99 2.56
C GLU A 84 20.63 5.06 1.47
N ALA A 85 21.03 4.73 0.24
CA ALA A 85 20.92 5.62 -0.90
C ALA A 85 19.45 6.00 -1.20
N TYR A 86 18.55 5.02 -1.18
CA TYR A 86 17.11 5.26 -1.28
C TYR A 86 16.63 6.24 -0.20
N LEU A 87 16.97 6.00 1.07
CA LEU A 87 16.57 6.88 2.17
C LEU A 87 17.08 8.31 1.98
N LYS A 88 18.32 8.49 1.51
CA LYS A 88 18.88 9.82 1.21
C LYS A 88 18.08 10.55 0.13
N ILE A 89 17.72 9.87 -0.95
CA ILE A 89 16.93 10.45 -2.04
C ILE A 89 15.55 10.84 -1.54
N VAL A 90 14.85 9.93 -0.86
CA VAL A 90 13.49 10.18 -0.38
C VAL A 90 13.47 11.34 0.62
N ASN A 91 14.38 11.35 1.60
CA ASN A 91 14.44 12.40 2.61
C ASN A 91 14.84 13.76 2.03
N PHE A 92 15.59 13.79 0.92
CA PHE A 92 15.96 15.03 0.23
C PHE A 92 14.78 15.62 -0.57
N TYR A 93 14.06 14.78 -1.33
CA TYR A 93 12.97 15.25 -2.19
C TYR A 93 11.61 15.29 -1.49
N ARG A 94 11.45 14.59 -0.38
CA ARG A 94 10.26 14.61 0.47
C ARG A 94 10.64 14.59 1.95
N PRO A 95 11.24 15.68 2.45
CA PRO A 95 11.64 15.78 3.85
C PRO A 95 10.41 15.77 4.77
N PHE A 96 10.58 15.22 5.97
CA PHE A 96 9.57 15.36 7.02
C PHE A 96 9.53 16.82 7.49
N ASN A 97 8.46 17.53 7.14
CA ASN A 97 8.22 18.93 7.49
C ASN A 97 6.76 19.11 7.96
N PRO A 98 6.45 18.75 9.22
CA PRO A 98 5.07 18.72 9.69
C PRO A 98 4.47 20.12 9.77
N SER A 99 3.18 20.27 9.43
CA SER A 99 2.41 21.46 9.73
C SER A 99 2.17 21.56 11.24
N MET A 100 2.40 22.75 11.80
CA MET A 100 2.05 23.05 13.19
C MET A 100 0.61 23.58 13.34
N LYS A 101 -0.13 23.70 12.22
CA LYS A 101 -1.54 24.10 12.19
C LYS A 101 -2.42 22.87 12.03
N THR A 102 -3.62 22.89 12.57
CA THR A 102 -4.62 21.83 12.40
C THR A 102 -5.02 21.65 10.95
N ILE A 103 -5.09 22.74 10.19
CA ILE A 103 -5.22 22.72 8.72
C ILE A 103 -4.02 23.46 8.16
N SER A 104 -3.22 22.75 7.36
CA SER A 104 -2.03 23.35 6.72
C SER A 104 -2.41 24.46 5.74
N ASP A 105 -1.57 25.48 5.64
CA ASP A 105 -1.73 26.56 4.65
C ASP A 105 -1.57 26.08 3.21
N THR A 106 -0.95 24.92 3.00
CA THR A 106 -0.77 24.30 1.68
C THR A 106 -1.89 23.30 1.34
N ALA A 107 -2.81 23.04 2.28
CA ALA A 107 -3.96 22.20 2.03
C ALA A 107 -5.00 22.94 1.17
N VAL A 108 -5.64 22.20 0.26
CA VAL A 108 -6.73 22.72 -0.58
C VAL A 108 -8.01 21.97 -0.22
N ILE A 109 -9.02 22.71 0.26
CA ILE A 109 -10.32 22.17 0.62
C ILE A 109 -11.36 22.80 -0.31
N SER A 110 -12.07 21.97 -1.05
CA SER A 110 -13.04 22.43 -2.05
C SER A 110 -14.39 22.83 -1.42
N GLU A 111 -15.18 23.55 -2.19
CA GLU A 111 -16.49 24.07 -1.78
C GLU A 111 -17.46 22.99 -1.26
N GLY A 112 -18.26 23.33 -0.28
CA GLY A 112 -19.27 22.44 0.31
C GLY A 112 -18.70 21.42 1.29
N THR A 113 -17.38 21.32 1.42
CA THR A 113 -16.74 20.39 2.37
C THR A 113 -16.75 20.94 3.79
N VAL A 114 -17.18 20.10 4.74
CA VAL A 114 -17.22 20.40 6.17
C VAL A 114 -16.08 19.67 6.88
N VAL A 115 -15.22 20.44 7.55
CA VAL A 115 -14.15 19.91 8.42
C VAL A 115 -14.55 20.21 9.87
N MET A 116 -14.79 19.17 10.66
CA MET A 116 -15.23 19.30 12.05
C MET A 116 -14.04 19.56 13.01
N PRO A 117 -14.30 20.10 14.21
CA PRO A 117 -13.26 20.42 15.18
C PRO A 117 -12.38 19.22 15.56
N GLY A 118 -11.08 19.49 15.74
CA GLY A 118 -10.09 18.47 16.09
C GLY A 118 -9.52 17.68 14.90
N ALA A 119 -10.06 17.86 13.69
CA ALA A 119 -9.46 17.25 12.50
C ALA A 119 -8.12 17.91 12.15
N TYR A 120 -7.13 17.09 11.75
CA TYR A 120 -5.82 17.54 11.24
C TYR A 120 -5.75 17.28 9.74
N ILE A 121 -5.43 18.31 8.97
CA ILE A 121 -5.22 18.26 7.52
C ILE A 121 -3.78 18.71 7.22
N GLY A 122 -2.94 17.76 6.80
CA GLY A 122 -1.51 17.95 6.58
C GLY A 122 -1.16 18.76 5.33
N ASN A 123 0.13 18.87 5.06
CA ASN A 123 0.65 19.64 3.92
C ASN A 123 0.27 18.99 2.59
N TYR A 124 -0.06 19.84 1.60
CA TYR A 124 -0.35 19.42 0.24
C TYR A 124 -1.49 18.39 0.13
N VAL A 125 -2.36 18.31 1.14
CA VAL A 125 -3.58 17.52 1.08
C VAL A 125 -4.57 18.25 0.19
N THR A 126 -5.25 17.50 -0.69
CA THR A 126 -6.40 18.01 -1.45
C THR A 126 -7.66 17.27 -1.02
N VAL A 127 -8.72 18.01 -0.71
CA VAL A 127 -10.05 17.47 -0.38
C VAL A 127 -11.05 18.00 -1.38
N GLY A 128 -11.77 17.12 -2.03
CA GLY A 128 -12.79 17.42 -3.02
C GLY A 128 -14.02 18.12 -2.43
N LYS A 129 -15.09 18.20 -3.22
CA LYS A 129 -16.33 18.92 -2.90
C LYS A 129 -17.25 18.08 -2.03
N ASN A 130 -18.06 18.75 -1.21
CA ASN A 130 -19.16 18.16 -0.43
C ASN A 130 -18.73 16.99 0.47
N CYS A 131 -17.48 16.98 0.95
CA CYS A 131 -16.98 15.98 1.88
C CYS A 131 -17.38 16.30 3.32
N ILE A 132 -17.43 15.27 4.16
CA ILE A 132 -17.65 15.41 5.60
C ILE A 132 -16.49 14.76 6.33
N ILE A 133 -15.66 15.58 6.96
CA ILE A 133 -14.51 15.16 7.76
C ILE A 133 -14.88 15.31 9.24
N HIS A 134 -15.13 14.19 9.90
CA HIS A 134 -15.60 14.14 11.28
C HIS A 134 -14.52 14.56 12.30
N PRO A 135 -14.88 14.77 13.60
CA PRO A 135 -13.93 15.19 14.61
C PRO A 135 -12.75 14.21 14.77
N ASN A 136 -11.56 14.76 15.02
CA ASN A 136 -10.33 13.99 15.28
C ASN A 136 -9.88 13.08 14.12
N VAL A 137 -10.37 13.30 12.91
CA VAL A 137 -9.81 12.69 11.70
C VAL A 137 -8.42 13.27 11.44
N THR A 138 -7.45 12.43 11.08
CA THR A 138 -6.11 12.84 10.70
C THR A 138 -5.85 12.49 9.25
N ILE A 139 -5.65 13.49 8.40
CA ILE A 139 -5.23 13.32 7.00
C ILE A 139 -3.81 13.85 6.87
N LEU A 140 -2.84 12.93 6.72
CA LEU A 140 -1.43 13.27 6.65
C LEU A 140 -1.03 13.75 5.25
N ASP A 141 0.17 14.32 5.17
CA ASP A 141 0.68 15.04 4.00
C ASP A 141 0.52 14.30 2.67
N HIS A 142 0.19 15.07 1.62
CA HIS A 142 0.06 14.64 0.22
C HIS A 142 -1.12 13.69 -0.10
N CYS A 143 -2.02 13.41 0.85
CA CYS A 143 -3.21 12.61 0.55
C CYS A 143 -4.16 13.36 -0.38
N ILE A 144 -4.87 12.60 -1.22
CA ILE A 144 -5.86 13.12 -2.16
C ILE A 144 -7.21 12.49 -1.83
N ILE A 145 -8.20 13.32 -1.56
CA ILE A 145 -9.57 12.91 -1.24
C ILE A 145 -10.48 13.44 -2.34
N GLY A 146 -11.26 12.56 -2.96
CA GLY A 146 -12.25 12.88 -4.01
C GLY A 146 -13.46 13.63 -3.50
N ASP A 147 -14.49 13.72 -4.32
CA ASP A 147 -15.74 14.41 -4.02
C ASP A 147 -16.71 13.52 -3.22
N ASN A 148 -17.59 14.12 -2.41
CA ASN A 148 -18.64 13.43 -1.64
C ASN A 148 -18.13 12.33 -0.72
N VAL A 149 -16.92 12.45 -0.18
CA VAL A 149 -16.30 11.47 0.73
C VAL A 149 -16.72 11.78 2.17
N ILE A 150 -17.02 10.73 2.94
CA ILE A 150 -17.32 10.82 4.37
C ILE A 150 -16.26 10.05 5.15
N ILE A 151 -15.59 10.71 6.10
CA ILE A 151 -14.59 10.08 6.97
C ILE A 151 -15.02 10.26 8.43
N GLN A 152 -15.30 9.15 9.11
CA GLN A 152 -15.77 9.13 10.49
C GLN A 152 -14.66 9.39 11.50
N ALA A 153 -15.05 9.74 12.72
CA ALA A 153 -14.18 10.21 13.78
C ALA A 153 -13.02 9.27 14.10
N GLY A 154 -11.85 9.86 14.38
CA GLY A 154 -10.64 9.16 14.81
C GLY A 154 -9.91 8.39 13.71
N THR A 155 -10.39 8.42 12.47
CA THR A 155 -9.73 7.73 11.34
C THR A 155 -8.47 8.46 10.91
N VAL A 156 -7.41 7.68 10.61
CA VAL A 156 -6.11 8.17 10.17
C VAL A 156 -5.86 7.76 8.72
N ILE A 157 -5.62 8.75 7.86
CA ILE A 157 -5.31 8.56 6.43
C ILE A 157 -3.86 8.99 6.18
N GLY A 158 -3.06 8.09 5.61
CA GLY A 158 -1.69 8.37 5.18
C GLY A 158 -0.63 8.13 6.25
N SER A 159 -0.89 7.28 7.27
CA SER A 159 0.16 6.81 8.16
C SER A 159 1.27 6.09 7.40
N ASP A 160 2.46 6.08 7.95
CA ASP A 160 3.61 5.43 7.30
C ASP A 160 3.43 3.92 7.21
N ALA A 161 3.85 3.36 6.08
CA ALA A 161 3.87 1.93 5.85
C ALA A 161 4.63 1.16 6.95
N PHE A 162 4.09 0.01 7.33
CA PHE A 162 4.80 -0.95 8.18
C PHE A 162 5.81 -1.73 7.32
N TYR A 163 6.85 -1.03 6.86
CA TYR A 163 7.89 -1.60 6.00
C TYR A 163 9.29 -1.37 6.57
N TYR A 164 10.02 -2.46 6.83
CA TYR A 164 11.33 -2.44 7.46
C TYR A 164 12.34 -3.28 6.69
N ASN A 165 13.52 -2.70 6.43
CA ASN A 165 14.68 -3.43 5.97
C ASN A 165 15.33 -4.15 7.15
N LYS A 166 15.48 -5.47 7.05
CA LYS A 166 16.11 -6.29 8.07
C LYS A 166 17.55 -6.63 7.67
N LYS A 167 18.53 -6.19 8.49
CA LYS A 167 19.94 -6.60 8.37
C LYS A 167 20.43 -7.06 9.72
N THR A 168 20.98 -8.28 9.81
CA THR A 168 21.44 -8.89 11.06
C THR A 168 22.85 -8.45 11.47
N ASN A 169 23.55 -7.73 10.60
CA ASN A 169 24.87 -7.14 10.84
C ASN A 169 24.80 -5.73 11.45
N ARG A 170 23.64 -5.32 11.99
CA ARG A 170 23.42 -4.07 12.72
C ARG A 170 22.94 -4.38 14.13
N ASP A 171 23.23 -3.51 15.11
CA ASP A 171 22.75 -3.64 16.50
C ASP A 171 21.20 -3.64 16.55
N ILE A 172 20.59 -2.75 15.78
CA ILE A 172 19.13 -2.72 15.56
C ILE A 172 18.84 -3.33 14.20
N HIS A 173 18.31 -4.54 14.21
CA HIS A 173 18.11 -5.31 12.98
C HIS A 173 17.13 -4.69 12.00
N TYR A 174 16.09 -4.02 12.48
CA TYR A 174 15.04 -3.43 11.64
C TYR A 174 15.25 -1.92 11.48
N LYS A 175 15.40 -1.45 10.26
CA LYS A 175 15.42 -0.04 9.92
C LYS A 175 14.21 0.30 9.06
N LYS A 176 13.45 1.32 9.48
CA LYS A 176 12.25 1.76 8.77
C LYS A 176 12.60 2.26 7.38
N MET A 177 11.84 1.86 6.39
CA MET A 177 11.87 2.46 5.06
C MET A 177 10.98 3.71 5.06
N THR A 178 11.54 4.85 4.70
CA THR A 178 10.76 6.09 4.61
C THR A 178 9.74 5.97 3.49
N SER A 179 8.47 6.11 3.84
CA SER A 179 7.37 6.09 2.88
C SER A 179 7.29 7.42 2.15
N CYS A 180 7.25 7.39 0.83
CA CYS A 180 7.13 8.57 -0.02
C CYS A 180 5.93 8.52 -0.98
N GLY A 181 5.13 7.48 -0.91
CA GLY A 181 3.84 7.37 -1.58
C GLY A 181 2.75 8.19 -0.89
N ARG A 182 1.51 8.00 -1.34
CA ARG A 182 0.34 8.76 -0.91
C ARG A 182 -0.83 7.82 -0.62
N VAL A 183 -1.93 8.40 -0.15
CA VAL A 183 -3.26 7.78 -0.20
C VAL A 183 -4.12 8.58 -1.17
N LEU A 184 -4.79 7.87 -2.07
CA LEU A 184 -5.80 8.40 -2.98
C LEU A 184 -7.15 7.76 -2.63
N ILE A 185 -8.12 8.56 -2.21
CA ILE A 185 -9.49 8.16 -1.97
C ILE A 185 -10.35 8.76 -3.08
N GLU A 186 -10.99 7.91 -3.87
CA GLU A 186 -11.86 8.34 -4.95
C GLU A 186 -13.23 8.81 -4.45
N ASP A 187 -14.12 9.22 -5.36
CA ASP A 187 -15.40 9.84 -5.04
C ASP A 187 -16.38 8.91 -4.32
N ALA A 188 -17.24 9.50 -3.51
CA ALA A 188 -18.34 8.82 -2.82
C ALA A 188 -17.93 7.65 -1.92
N VAL A 189 -16.67 7.63 -1.44
CA VAL A 189 -16.19 6.67 -0.46
C VAL A 189 -16.67 7.05 0.94
N GLU A 190 -17.06 6.06 1.74
CA GLU A 190 -17.37 6.25 3.16
C GLU A 190 -16.44 5.39 4.00
N ILE A 191 -15.81 6.00 5.01
CA ILE A 191 -14.85 5.34 5.89
C ILE A 191 -15.33 5.49 7.33
N GLY A 192 -15.51 4.35 8.00
CA GLY A 192 -15.93 4.25 9.38
C GLY A 192 -14.94 4.83 10.37
N ALA A 193 -15.30 4.77 11.66
CA ALA A 193 -14.49 5.34 12.74
C ALA A 193 -13.26 4.49 13.07
N ASN A 194 -12.18 5.16 13.49
CA ASN A 194 -10.94 4.54 13.94
C ASN A 194 -10.32 3.57 12.92
N CYS A 195 -10.46 3.86 11.64
CA CYS A 195 -9.76 3.17 10.58
C CYS A 195 -8.34 3.70 10.42
N SER A 196 -7.44 2.88 9.85
CA SER A 196 -6.07 3.27 9.51
C SER A 196 -5.78 2.88 8.07
N ILE A 197 -5.43 3.86 7.23
CA ILE A 197 -5.06 3.64 5.84
C ILE A 197 -3.63 4.13 5.65
N ASP A 198 -2.71 3.19 5.44
CA ASP A 198 -1.29 3.50 5.26
C ASP A 198 -1.03 4.07 3.86
N ARG A 199 -0.13 5.04 3.79
CA ARG A 199 0.39 5.51 2.50
C ARG A 199 1.24 4.44 1.82
N GLY A 200 1.30 4.45 0.52
CA GLY A 200 2.23 3.61 -0.19
C GLY A 200 3.69 3.86 0.20
N VAL A 201 4.52 2.85 0.13
CA VAL A 201 5.97 2.99 0.35
C VAL A 201 6.53 3.97 -0.67
N SER A 202 6.22 3.77 -1.95
CA SER A 202 6.64 4.67 -3.03
C SER A 202 5.53 5.01 -4.01
N HIS A 203 4.44 4.24 -4.02
CA HIS A 203 3.29 4.40 -4.89
C HIS A 203 2.07 4.91 -4.11
N ASP A 204 0.87 4.85 -4.69
CA ASP A 204 -0.35 5.25 -4.01
C ASP A 204 -1.08 4.03 -3.43
N THR A 205 -1.56 4.14 -2.19
CA THR A 205 -2.64 3.30 -1.68
C THR A 205 -3.95 3.90 -2.18
N ILE A 206 -4.78 3.13 -2.84
CA ILE A 206 -5.97 3.62 -3.56
C ILE A 206 -7.23 2.99 -2.98
N ILE A 207 -8.26 3.82 -2.71
CA ILE A 207 -9.60 3.36 -2.37
C ILE A 207 -10.54 3.82 -3.49
N GLY A 208 -11.06 2.87 -4.25
CA GLY A 208 -11.91 3.11 -5.43
C GLY A 208 -13.29 3.66 -5.09
N ALA A 209 -13.85 4.40 -6.03
CA ALA A 209 -15.10 5.15 -5.89
C ALA A 209 -16.26 4.28 -5.39
N GLY A 210 -17.10 4.85 -4.53
CA GLY A 210 -18.29 4.21 -3.98
C GLY A 210 -18.04 3.14 -2.92
N THR A 211 -16.79 2.82 -2.60
CA THR A 211 -16.42 1.82 -1.57
C THR A 211 -16.87 2.28 -0.18
N LYS A 212 -17.39 1.34 0.61
CA LYS A 212 -17.88 1.54 1.97
C LYS A 212 -17.09 0.69 2.95
N MET A 213 -16.57 1.32 3.98
CA MET A 213 -15.74 0.71 5.01
C MET A 213 -16.37 0.98 6.39
N ASP A 214 -16.61 -0.05 7.16
CA ASP A 214 -17.06 0.02 8.54
C ASP A 214 -15.89 0.41 9.48
N ASN A 215 -16.11 0.36 10.77
CA ASN A 215 -15.17 0.80 11.80
C ASN A 215 -13.98 -0.16 11.99
N LEU A 216 -12.86 0.38 12.48
CA LEU A 216 -11.68 -0.39 12.90
C LEU A 216 -11.02 -1.18 11.76
N ILE A 217 -11.07 -0.68 10.54
CA ILE A 217 -10.45 -1.31 9.38
C ILE A 217 -9.00 -0.84 9.24
N HIS A 218 -8.12 -1.78 8.87
CA HIS A 218 -6.75 -1.47 8.47
C HIS A 218 -6.50 -1.79 7.00
N ILE A 219 -6.02 -0.79 6.25
CA ILE A 219 -5.54 -0.94 4.87
C ILE A 219 -4.03 -0.69 4.84
N GLY A 220 -3.25 -1.73 4.55
CA GLY A 220 -1.81 -1.63 4.43
C GLY A 220 -1.36 -0.90 3.17
N HIS A 221 -0.11 -0.49 3.17
CA HIS A 221 0.54 0.30 2.13
C HIS A 221 0.43 -0.29 0.71
N ASP A 222 0.42 0.54 -0.31
CA ASP A 222 0.41 0.15 -1.74
C ASP A 222 -0.77 -0.77 -2.13
N THR A 223 -1.80 -0.86 -1.29
CA THR A 223 -3.02 -1.61 -1.55
C THR A 223 -3.89 -0.84 -2.53
N VAL A 224 -4.44 -1.54 -3.52
CA VAL A 224 -5.40 -0.99 -4.47
C VAL A 224 -6.76 -1.64 -4.24
N VAL A 225 -7.72 -0.85 -3.76
CA VAL A 225 -9.12 -1.27 -3.60
C VAL A 225 -9.91 -0.73 -4.78
N GLY A 226 -10.63 -1.61 -5.45
CA GLY A 226 -11.53 -1.31 -6.57
C GLY A 226 -12.79 -0.54 -6.14
N LYS A 227 -13.70 -0.38 -7.08
CA LYS A 227 -14.94 0.39 -6.90
C LYS A 227 -16.02 -0.44 -6.23
N ASN A 228 -16.92 0.25 -5.50
CA ASN A 228 -18.12 -0.34 -4.88
C ASN A 228 -17.84 -1.55 -4.00
N CYS A 229 -16.69 -1.61 -3.35
CA CYS A 229 -16.39 -2.64 -2.36
C CYS A 229 -17.11 -2.37 -1.04
N LEU A 230 -17.37 -3.43 -0.27
CA LEU A 230 -17.99 -3.36 1.07
C LEU A 230 -17.11 -4.10 2.07
N PHE A 231 -16.58 -3.39 3.06
CA PHE A 231 -15.78 -3.97 4.13
C PHE A 231 -16.45 -3.76 5.46
N ALA A 232 -16.81 -4.85 6.13
CA ALA A 232 -17.38 -4.82 7.46
C ALA A 232 -16.31 -4.63 8.55
N GLY A 233 -16.73 -4.44 9.79
CA GLY A 233 -15.85 -4.06 10.88
C GLY A 233 -14.65 -4.98 11.11
N GLN A 234 -13.52 -4.38 11.47
CA GLN A 234 -12.28 -5.07 11.80
C GLN A 234 -11.63 -5.87 10.65
N VAL A 235 -11.95 -5.56 9.40
CA VAL A 235 -11.22 -6.11 8.26
C VAL A 235 -9.79 -5.60 8.27
N GLY A 236 -8.81 -6.50 8.04
CA GLY A 236 -7.40 -6.16 7.92
C GLY A 236 -6.84 -6.61 6.57
N ILE A 237 -6.33 -5.67 5.78
CA ILE A 237 -5.74 -5.95 4.47
C ILE A 237 -4.26 -5.56 4.52
N ALA A 238 -3.38 -6.55 4.33
CA ALA A 238 -1.94 -6.31 4.32
C ALA A 238 -1.48 -5.66 3.00
N GLY A 239 -0.30 -5.06 3.05
CA GLY A 239 0.24 -4.22 1.97
C GLY A 239 0.39 -4.89 0.61
N ALA A 240 0.42 -4.07 -0.44
CA ALA A 240 0.58 -4.46 -1.85
C ALA A 240 -0.49 -5.45 -2.36
N THR A 241 -1.69 -5.41 -1.80
CA THR A 241 -2.83 -6.27 -2.15
C THR A 241 -3.72 -5.55 -3.16
N THR A 242 -4.28 -6.29 -4.11
CA THR A 242 -5.28 -5.79 -5.05
C THR A 242 -6.65 -6.39 -4.70
N ILE A 243 -7.62 -5.55 -4.40
CA ILE A 243 -9.02 -5.92 -4.25
C ILE A 243 -9.74 -5.38 -5.47
N GLU A 244 -10.29 -6.24 -6.30
CA GLU A 244 -11.01 -5.82 -7.50
C GLU A 244 -12.40 -5.26 -7.16
N ASP A 245 -13.16 -4.81 -8.18
CA ASP A 245 -14.46 -4.16 -7.98
C ASP A 245 -15.51 -5.06 -7.31
N ASN A 246 -16.44 -4.46 -6.58
CA ASN A 246 -17.62 -5.09 -5.97
C ASN A 246 -17.28 -6.20 -4.96
N VAL A 247 -16.10 -6.25 -4.41
CA VAL A 247 -15.71 -7.26 -3.41
C VAL A 247 -16.38 -6.95 -2.07
N THR A 248 -16.90 -7.99 -1.42
CA THR A 248 -17.46 -7.91 -0.05
C THR A 248 -16.57 -8.70 0.91
N LEU A 249 -16.02 -8.04 1.91
CA LEU A 249 -15.29 -8.66 3.01
C LEU A 249 -16.11 -8.47 4.31
N TRP A 250 -16.59 -9.56 4.87
CA TRP A 250 -17.32 -9.52 6.13
C TRP A 250 -16.40 -9.35 7.34
N GLY A 251 -16.99 -9.12 8.50
CA GLY A 251 -16.24 -8.72 9.69
C GLY A 251 -15.09 -9.63 10.06
N GLN A 252 -13.97 -9.03 10.47
CA GLN A 252 -12.75 -9.71 10.91
C GLN A 252 -12.06 -10.57 9.82
N VAL A 253 -12.33 -10.32 8.55
CA VAL A 253 -11.56 -10.94 7.47
C VAL A 253 -10.14 -10.40 7.47
N GLY A 254 -9.16 -11.31 7.46
CA GLY A 254 -7.74 -10.99 7.32
C GLY A 254 -7.22 -11.36 5.93
N VAL A 255 -6.58 -10.42 5.23
CA VAL A 255 -6.01 -10.65 3.89
C VAL A 255 -4.49 -10.50 3.96
N SER A 256 -3.77 -11.54 3.53
CA SER A 256 -2.31 -11.54 3.48
C SER A 256 -1.78 -10.63 2.37
N LYS A 257 -0.50 -10.26 2.45
CA LYS A 257 0.13 -9.32 1.52
C LYS A 257 0.27 -9.86 0.09
N THR A 258 0.29 -8.94 -0.88
CA THR A 258 0.67 -9.23 -2.28
C THR A 258 -0.27 -10.24 -2.95
N LEU A 259 -1.56 -10.15 -2.64
CA LEU A 259 -2.61 -11.01 -3.19
C LEU A 259 -3.55 -10.23 -4.10
N THR A 260 -4.35 -10.95 -4.88
CA THR A 260 -5.50 -10.42 -5.60
C THR A 260 -6.78 -11.10 -5.14
N ILE A 261 -7.76 -10.29 -4.74
CA ILE A 261 -9.14 -10.73 -4.50
C ILE A 261 -9.94 -10.37 -5.75
N GLY A 262 -10.39 -11.39 -6.48
CA GLY A 262 -11.07 -11.20 -7.77
C GLY A 262 -12.43 -10.51 -7.62
N LYS A 263 -12.83 -9.82 -8.67
CA LYS A 263 -14.08 -9.04 -8.79
C LYS A 263 -15.31 -9.84 -8.36
N ASP A 264 -16.25 -9.19 -7.68
CA ASP A 264 -17.50 -9.78 -7.17
C ASP A 264 -17.30 -10.95 -6.18
N ALA A 265 -16.10 -11.11 -5.59
CA ALA A 265 -15.87 -12.11 -4.55
C ALA A 265 -16.51 -11.68 -3.23
N ILE A 266 -17.02 -12.66 -2.48
CA ILE A 266 -17.56 -12.47 -1.12
C ILE A 266 -16.75 -13.34 -0.17
N VAL A 267 -16.22 -12.77 0.89
CA VAL A 267 -15.50 -13.52 1.94
C VAL A 267 -16.27 -13.40 3.25
N TYR A 268 -16.70 -14.52 3.80
CA TYR A 268 -17.46 -14.56 5.06
C TYR A 268 -16.58 -14.20 6.26
N ALA A 269 -17.26 -13.78 7.33
CA ALA A 269 -16.62 -13.29 8.54
C ALA A 269 -15.60 -14.27 9.14
N GLN A 270 -14.56 -13.72 9.78
CA GLN A 270 -13.48 -14.46 10.44
C GLN A 270 -12.68 -15.40 9.53
N SER A 271 -12.66 -15.11 8.23
CA SER A 271 -11.88 -15.87 7.26
C SER A 271 -10.49 -15.30 7.07
N GLY A 272 -9.51 -16.17 6.80
CA GLY A 272 -8.11 -15.81 6.53
C GLY A 272 -7.73 -16.08 5.07
N VAL A 273 -7.51 -15.04 4.29
CA VAL A 273 -7.10 -15.14 2.87
C VAL A 273 -5.59 -15.16 2.80
N LYS A 274 -4.99 -16.31 2.50
CA LYS A 274 -3.53 -16.48 2.39
C LYS A 274 -3.01 -16.49 0.95
N ASP A 275 -3.87 -16.77 -0.03
CA ASP A 275 -3.56 -16.83 -1.46
C ASP A 275 -4.56 -16.00 -2.26
N SER A 276 -4.22 -15.63 -3.50
CA SER A 276 -5.15 -14.96 -4.41
C SER A 276 -6.38 -15.82 -4.67
N ILE A 277 -7.56 -15.20 -4.70
CA ILE A 277 -8.84 -15.87 -4.91
C ILE A 277 -9.57 -15.35 -6.15
N ALA A 278 -10.25 -16.24 -6.86
CA ALA A 278 -11.00 -15.89 -8.06
C ALA A 278 -12.27 -15.07 -7.73
N GLY A 279 -12.69 -14.24 -8.67
CA GLY A 279 -13.92 -13.47 -8.57
C GLY A 279 -15.20 -14.29 -8.70
N GLY A 280 -16.34 -13.66 -8.36
CA GLY A 280 -17.68 -14.21 -8.54
C GLY A 280 -18.02 -15.42 -7.65
N LYS A 281 -17.26 -15.64 -6.58
CA LYS A 281 -17.44 -16.76 -5.66
C LYS A 281 -17.54 -16.32 -4.22
N VAL A 282 -18.10 -17.21 -3.39
CA VAL A 282 -18.20 -17.03 -1.93
C VAL A 282 -17.18 -17.93 -1.25
N TYR A 283 -16.43 -17.37 -0.31
CA TYR A 283 -15.33 -18.03 0.40
C TYR A 283 -15.54 -18.02 1.90
N PHE A 284 -15.05 -19.06 2.57
CA PHE A 284 -15.14 -19.17 4.03
C PHE A 284 -13.96 -19.97 4.60
N GLY A 285 -13.53 -19.61 5.79
CA GLY A 285 -12.61 -20.39 6.60
C GLY A 285 -11.20 -19.79 6.70
N SER A 286 -10.34 -20.51 7.42
CA SER A 286 -8.93 -20.15 7.60
C SER A 286 -8.06 -21.41 7.46
N PRO A 287 -7.37 -21.60 6.34
CA PRO A 287 -7.40 -20.73 5.16
C PRO A 287 -8.78 -20.69 4.50
N VAL A 288 -9.05 -19.62 3.75
CA VAL A 288 -10.31 -19.46 3.02
C VAL A 288 -10.40 -20.44 1.84
N GLU A 289 -11.56 -21.05 1.69
CA GLU A 289 -11.93 -21.98 0.62
C GLU A 289 -13.30 -21.62 0.07
N ASP A 290 -13.72 -22.29 -1.02
CA ASP A 290 -15.12 -22.18 -1.49
C ASP A 290 -16.07 -22.52 -0.35
N ALA A 291 -17.08 -21.66 -0.12
CA ALA A 291 -17.94 -21.79 1.05
C ALA A 291 -18.73 -23.11 1.08
N ARG A 292 -19.16 -23.61 -0.09
CA ARG A 292 -19.90 -24.90 -0.18
C ARG A 292 -19.00 -26.06 0.17
N GLU A 293 -17.76 -26.06 -0.29
CA GLU A 293 -16.79 -27.11 0.02
C GLU A 293 -16.43 -27.08 1.51
N LYS A 294 -16.21 -25.90 2.09
CA LYS A 294 -15.92 -25.75 3.52
C LYS A 294 -17.08 -26.20 4.41
N MET A 295 -18.31 -25.93 4.02
CA MET A 295 -19.51 -26.40 4.74
C MET A 295 -19.65 -27.94 4.68
N LYS A 296 -19.30 -28.57 3.54
CA LYS A 296 -19.24 -30.05 3.46
C LYS A 296 -18.20 -30.62 4.42
N GLU A 297 -17.01 -30.04 4.50
CA GLU A 297 -15.97 -30.46 5.46
C GLU A 297 -16.51 -30.43 6.89
N PHE A 298 -17.18 -29.36 7.31
CA PHE A 298 -17.78 -29.31 8.66
C PHE A 298 -18.81 -30.39 8.92
N VAL A 299 -19.63 -30.74 7.91
CA VAL A 299 -20.56 -31.87 8.01
C VAL A 299 -19.82 -33.20 8.21
N TRP A 300 -18.73 -33.42 7.47
CA TRP A 300 -17.90 -34.61 7.62
C TRP A 300 -17.22 -34.66 8.98
N ILE A 301 -16.63 -33.57 9.42
CA ILE A 301 -16.01 -33.46 10.75
C ILE A 301 -17.00 -33.83 11.86
N LYS A 302 -18.23 -33.34 11.80
CA LYS A 302 -19.29 -33.71 12.77
C LYS A 302 -19.69 -35.19 12.73
N ARG A 303 -19.47 -35.88 11.62
CA ARG A 303 -19.74 -37.31 11.46
C ARG A 303 -18.60 -38.23 11.87
N ILE A 304 -17.40 -37.71 12.04
CA ILE A 304 -16.22 -38.50 12.43
C ILE A 304 -16.46 -39.36 13.66
N PRO A 305 -17.05 -38.88 14.78
CA PRO A 305 -17.31 -39.73 15.93
C PRO A 305 -18.19 -40.94 15.61
N GLN A 306 -19.26 -40.74 14.82
CA GLN A 306 -20.14 -41.82 14.40
C GLN A 306 -19.46 -42.84 13.47
N LEU A 307 -18.60 -42.36 12.58
CA LEU A 307 -17.79 -43.24 11.69
C LEU A 307 -16.79 -44.05 12.53
N TRP A 308 -16.12 -43.39 13.48
CA TRP A 308 -15.18 -44.05 14.38
C TRP A 308 -15.84 -45.18 15.20
N GLU A 309 -17.02 -44.92 15.77
CA GLU A 309 -17.77 -45.95 16.49
C GLU A 309 -18.13 -47.15 15.62
N LYS A 310 -18.51 -46.90 14.35
CA LYS A 310 -18.83 -48.00 13.41
C LYS A 310 -17.57 -48.82 13.07
N VAL A 311 -16.43 -48.18 12.88
CA VAL A 311 -15.17 -48.88 12.54
C VAL A 311 -14.66 -49.68 13.74
N MET A 312 -14.81 -49.17 14.97
CA MET A 312 -14.30 -49.83 16.17
C MET A 312 -15.23 -50.95 16.69
N LYS A 313 -16.50 -50.97 16.27
CA LYS A 313 -17.50 -52.01 16.67
C LYS A 313 -17.71 -53.09 15.59
N GLY A 314 -17.19 -52.90 14.39
CA GLY A 314 -17.22 -53.89 13.30
C GLY A 314 -15.97 -54.71 13.28
#